data_53c5886a5732f67001ab8ee254348ef6
#
_entry.id   53c5886a5732f67001ab8ee254348ef6
#
_cell.length_a   1.000
_cell.length_b   1.000
_cell.length_c   1.000
_cell.angle_alpha   90.00
_cell.angle_beta   90.00
_cell.angle_gamma   90.00
#
_symmetry.space_group_name_H-M   'P 1'
#
loop_
_entity.id
_entity.type
_entity.pdbx_description
1 polymer ?
#
loop_
_entity_poly.entity_id
_entity_poly.type
_entity_poly.pdbx_seq_one_letter_code
_entity_poly.pdbx_strand_id
1 'polypeptide(L)'
;MKIIIVRAPLQQSSIQLLKPWAGSAETIYTNSDLLVKIRPNTVKVNEPTHEQMVQANTTHELVFVYPNIERLRKDAGQLASLPGQKRVIVDGRKVDVEDYVHSINTNDIECLSTPNGATLRHYQQQLVDFTLERKRVGLFVDMGLGKTLATLATIDQLFKENKISHEKPVLVVAPKMVALDTWSREADKWGYDIDVLINIGLTPKKRKALFEQVRTIEKPTILTTNPEQLANIIKEFEYDTNPFDMVVVDELSMFKSAQSKRFEHLEQMTKNLSYFVGLTGTPAPNSLLDIWSQLVVVNPEVKYDLGYSFFQYRSHFFAPDIVNPKTGVVFSWKLNPGAEETIYEKIEPYVISMRGDNLIDIPDVTYINEYVYMDKKSRDVYNHFDREVRKELKTLEANESVHVDTDLNEVNVANTAILKSKLLQLATGAMYDANATIQNRSYTVFHDAKIDKLKEIVEVATSPVLVFYNFVSDLERAKKSIPNLVVLDTKDKNVNKVIKKWNDGQIPILFANPKSTGHGLNLQDGGHTIVWFSLTWNNEIYRQANKRLHRSGQKHPVQIIHIVTKDTADEEILPRINAKEENQQELLSVLQLES
;
A
#
# COMPACT_ATOMS: atom_id res chain seq x y z
N MET A 1 -2.77 -11.82 -19.02
CA MET A 1 -1.39 -12.31 -18.83
C MET A 1 -0.84 -12.76 -20.17
N LYS A 2 0.10 -12.02 -20.77
CA LYS A 2 0.76 -12.46 -22.01
C LYS A 2 1.88 -13.41 -21.61
N ILE A 3 1.68 -14.71 -21.77
CA ILE A 3 2.73 -15.71 -21.58
C ILE A 3 3.71 -15.59 -22.76
N ILE A 4 4.96 -15.25 -22.47
CA ILE A 4 6.00 -15.15 -23.49
C ILE A 4 6.69 -16.52 -23.60
N ILE A 5 6.63 -17.10 -24.77
CA ILE A 5 7.23 -18.40 -25.06
C ILE A 5 8.48 -18.19 -25.91
N VAL A 6 9.64 -18.55 -25.37
CA VAL A 6 10.90 -18.54 -26.10
C VAL A 6 11.24 -19.97 -26.49
N ARG A 7 11.59 -20.18 -27.75
CA ARG A 7 12.04 -21.50 -28.28
C ARG A 7 13.51 -21.39 -28.72
N ALA A 8 14.30 -22.34 -28.28
CA ALA A 8 15.70 -22.48 -28.66
C ALA A 8 15.99 -23.94 -29.01
N PRO A 9 16.89 -24.22 -29.96
CA PRO A 9 17.28 -25.59 -30.27
C PRO A 9 17.89 -26.32 -29.07
N LEU A 10 17.48 -27.54 -28.80
CA LEU A 10 18.08 -28.39 -27.78
C LEU A 10 19.40 -28.98 -28.30
N GLN A 11 20.51 -28.58 -27.68
CA GLN A 11 21.84 -29.12 -27.95
C GLN A 11 22.49 -29.59 -26.65
N GLN A 12 23.45 -30.48 -26.72
CA GLN A 12 24.15 -31.01 -25.54
C GLN A 12 24.82 -29.90 -24.72
N SER A 13 25.37 -28.87 -25.39
CA SER A 13 25.95 -27.68 -24.79
C SER A 13 24.91 -26.83 -24.03
N SER A 14 23.65 -26.83 -24.47
CA SER A 14 22.58 -26.06 -23.84
C SER A 14 22.25 -26.60 -22.44
N ILE A 15 22.35 -27.89 -22.21
CA ILE A 15 22.03 -28.55 -20.93
C ILE A 15 23.08 -28.16 -19.86
N GLN A 16 24.36 -28.09 -20.23
CA GLN A 16 25.40 -27.63 -19.30
C GLN A 16 25.25 -26.17 -18.91
N LEU A 17 24.77 -25.34 -19.83
CA LEU A 17 24.51 -23.93 -19.58
C LEU A 17 23.25 -23.67 -18.71
N LEU A 18 22.34 -24.66 -18.63
CA LEU A 18 21.13 -24.56 -17.79
C LEU A 18 21.41 -24.87 -16.30
N LYS A 19 22.50 -25.58 -15.96
CA LYS A 19 22.83 -25.92 -14.56
C LYS A 19 22.96 -24.70 -13.61
N PRO A 20 23.62 -23.61 -13.99
CA PRO A 20 23.70 -22.40 -13.18
C PRO A 20 22.50 -21.47 -13.34
N TRP A 21 21.50 -21.86 -14.15
CA TRP A 21 20.35 -21.00 -14.45
C TRP A 21 19.41 -20.89 -13.24
N ALA A 22 19.63 -19.88 -12.42
CA ALA A 22 18.70 -19.41 -11.42
C ALA A 22 17.71 -18.40 -12.02
N GLY A 23 17.37 -18.59 -13.30
CA GLY A 23 16.61 -17.64 -14.08
C GLY A 23 15.19 -17.45 -13.61
N SER A 24 14.57 -16.45 -14.16
CA SER A 24 13.19 -16.06 -13.91
C SER A 24 12.18 -16.91 -14.73
N ALA A 25 12.62 -17.82 -15.56
CA ALA A 25 11.75 -18.76 -16.27
C ALA A 25 11.13 -19.76 -15.29
N GLU A 26 9.81 -19.85 -15.26
CA GLU A 26 9.10 -20.76 -14.34
C GLU A 26 9.23 -22.22 -14.74
N THR A 27 9.27 -22.49 -16.04
CA THR A 27 9.30 -23.84 -16.55
C THR A 27 10.04 -23.89 -17.88
N ILE A 28 10.90 -24.89 -18.04
CA ILE A 28 11.56 -25.25 -19.31
C ILE A 28 11.07 -26.61 -19.71
N TYR A 29 10.55 -26.72 -20.93
CA TYR A 29 10.05 -27.95 -21.51
C TYR A 29 10.90 -28.35 -22.73
N THR A 30 10.94 -29.62 -23.00
CA THR A 30 11.42 -30.16 -24.29
C THR A 30 10.29 -30.90 -24.99
N ASN A 31 10.38 -31.10 -26.32
CA ASN A 31 9.40 -31.89 -27.07
C ASN A 31 9.44 -33.39 -26.75
N SER A 32 10.43 -33.86 -26.01
CA SER A 32 10.47 -35.19 -25.40
C SER A 32 10.22 -35.04 -23.92
N ASP A 33 9.60 -36.01 -23.24
CA ASP A 33 9.17 -36.04 -21.84
C ASP A 33 10.20 -35.54 -20.76
N LEU A 34 11.22 -34.83 -21.17
CA LEU A 34 12.24 -34.21 -20.33
C LEU A 34 11.70 -32.89 -19.79
N LEU A 35 11.19 -32.92 -18.57
CA LEU A 35 10.70 -31.75 -17.86
C LEU A 35 11.81 -31.18 -16.98
N VAL A 36 12.29 -29.95 -17.26
CA VAL A 36 13.19 -29.22 -16.40
C VAL A 36 12.38 -28.17 -15.65
N LYS A 37 12.07 -28.43 -14.38
CA LYS A 37 11.42 -27.43 -13.49
C LYS A 37 12.47 -26.58 -12.82
N ILE A 38 12.47 -25.30 -13.12
CA ILE A 38 13.25 -24.31 -12.41
C ILE A 38 12.35 -23.68 -11.36
N ARG A 39 12.60 -23.99 -10.07
CA ARG A 39 12.00 -23.23 -8.96
C ARG A 39 13.02 -22.20 -8.48
N PRO A 40 12.60 -21.04 -7.97
CA PRO A 40 13.52 -20.13 -7.30
C PRO A 40 14.35 -20.91 -6.28
N ASN A 41 15.68 -20.86 -6.42
CA ASN A 41 16.68 -21.53 -5.58
C ASN A 41 16.86 -23.06 -5.70
N THR A 42 16.21 -23.77 -6.63
CA THR A 42 16.54 -25.19 -6.86
C THR A 42 16.39 -25.55 -8.33
N VAL A 43 17.50 -25.67 -9.03
CA VAL A 43 17.54 -26.30 -10.36
C VAL A 43 17.70 -27.82 -10.16
N LYS A 44 16.62 -28.57 -10.29
CA LYS A 44 16.71 -30.03 -10.48
C LYS A 44 16.67 -30.29 -11.98
N VAL A 45 17.84 -30.46 -12.57
CA VAL A 45 17.99 -31.00 -13.92
C VAL A 45 18.00 -32.50 -13.77
N ASN A 46 16.98 -33.19 -14.28
CA ASN A 46 17.10 -34.64 -14.55
C ASN A 46 18.05 -34.75 -15.75
N GLU A 47 19.28 -35.17 -15.52
CA GLU A 47 20.23 -35.41 -16.62
C GLU A 47 19.68 -36.50 -17.54
N PRO A 48 19.45 -36.19 -18.82
CA PRO A 48 19.03 -37.18 -19.77
C PRO A 48 20.14 -38.22 -19.97
N THR A 49 19.76 -39.45 -20.18
CA THR A 49 20.72 -40.51 -20.56
C THR A 49 21.35 -40.17 -21.91
N HIS A 50 22.54 -40.70 -22.16
CA HIS A 50 23.25 -40.48 -23.43
C HIS A 50 22.41 -40.91 -24.65
N GLU A 51 21.59 -41.96 -24.57
CA GLU A 51 20.67 -42.39 -25.61
C GLU A 51 19.53 -41.40 -25.87
N GLN A 52 18.96 -40.81 -24.82
CA GLN A 52 17.93 -39.78 -24.95
C GLN A 52 18.50 -38.51 -25.61
N MET A 53 19.78 -38.19 -25.37
CA MET A 53 20.45 -37.04 -25.98
C MET A 53 20.79 -37.27 -27.47
N VAL A 54 21.13 -38.49 -27.86
CA VAL A 54 21.42 -38.84 -29.27
C VAL A 54 20.13 -38.80 -30.10
N GLN A 55 18.99 -39.22 -29.55
CA GLN A 55 17.69 -39.13 -30.21
C GLN A 55 17.16 -37.67 -30.30
N ALA A 56 17.52 -36.82 -29.37
CA ALA A 56 17.07 -35.40 -29.31
C ALA A 56 17.75 -34.49 -30.34
N ASN A 57 18.86 -34.91 -30.94
CA ASN A 57 19.78 -34.02 -31.69
C ASN A 57 19.26 -33.48 -33.04
N THR A 58 18.03 -33.84 -33.47
CA THR A 58 17.57 -33.39 -34.79
C THR A 58 16.23 -32.68 -34.84
N THR A 59 15.40 -32.70 -33.78
CA THR A 59 14.04 -32.15 -33.85
C THR A 59 13.51 -31.53 -32.53
N HIS A 60 14.29 -31.46 -31.47
CA HIS A 60 13.78 -31.03 -30.16
C HIS A 60 14.15 -29.60 -29.84
N GLU A 61 13.17 -28.84 -29.31
CA GLU A 61 13.33 -27.44 -28.90
C GLU A 61 13.22 -27.35 -27.38
N LEU A 62 14.02 -26.49 -26.78
CA LEU A 62 13.82 -25.96 -25.43
C LEU A 62 12.73 -24.90 -25.48
N VAL A 63 11.76 -24.98 -24.58
CA VAL A 63 10.67 -24.04 -24.48
C VAL A 63 10.74 -23.38 -23.11
N PHE A 64 11.03 -22.09 -23.08
CA PHE A 64 11.05 -21.26 -21.88
C PHE A 64 9.73 -20.52 -21.79
N VAL A 65 9.10 -20.59 -20.64
CA VAL A 65 7.85 -19.88 -20.37
C VAL A 65 8.13 -18.75 -19.39
N TYR A 66 7.93 -17.54 -19.83
CA TYR A 66 8.10 -16.34 -19.02
C TYR A 66 6.75 -15.73 -18.69
N PRO A 67 6.45 -15.48 -17.41
CA PRO A 67 5.20 -14.84 -17.01
C PRO A 67 5.15 -13.36 -17.41
N ASN A 68 6.31 -12.73 -17.65
CA ASN A 68 6.39 -11.33 -18.06
C ASN A 68 7.73 -11.02 -18.78
N ILE A 69 7.76 -9.84 -19.40
CA ILE A 69 8.89 -9.36 -20.18
C ILE A 69 10.12 -9.04 -19.31
N GLU A 70 9.95 -8.60 -18.07
CA GLU A 70 11.09 -8.28 -17.20
C GLU A 70 11.90 -9.53 -16.84
N ARG A 71 11.22 -10.65 -16.65
CA ARG A 71 11.88 -11.94 -16.45
C ARG A 71 12.62 -12.39 -17.69
N LEU A 72 12.02 -12.20 -18.87
CA LEU A 72 12.71 -12.45 -20.14
C LEU A 72 13.95 -11.53 -20.31
N ARG A 73 13.84 -10.24 -19.98
CA ARG A 73 14.97 -9.28 -20.06
C ARG A 73 16.14 -9.69 -19.16
N LYS A 74 15.86 -10.13 -17.93
CA LYS A 74 16.93 -10.61 -17.01
C LYS A 74 17.69 -11.79 -17.59
N ASP A 75 17.01 -12.64 -18.32
CA ASP A 75 17.59 -13.86 -18.90
C ASP A 75 18.09 -13.65 -20.34
N ALA A 76 17.84 -12.50 -20.96
CA ALA A 76 18.16 -12.25 -22.37
C ALA A 76 19.64 -12.51 -22.72
N GLY A 77 20.56 -12.06 -21.86
CA GLY A 77 22.00 -12.31 -22.06
C GLY A 77 22.37 -13.79 -21.98
N GLN A 78 21.72 -14.55 -21.13
CA GLN A 78 21.92 -16.00 -20.99
C GLN A 78 21.22 -16.76 -22.13
N LEU A 79 20.03 -16.31 -22.54
CA LEU A 79 19.35 -16.82 -23.73
C LEU A 79 20.20 -16.60 -24.98
N ALA A 80 20.82 -15.43 -25.12
CA ALA A 80 21.73 -15.13 -26.22
C ALA A 80 22.93 -16.08 -26.29
N SER A 81 23.41 -16.59 -25.15
CA SER A 81 24.52 -17.55 -25.10
C SER A 81 24.14 -18.98 -25.51
N LEU A 82 22.84 -19.32 -25.59
CA LEU A 82 22.40 -20.63 -26.08
C LEU A 82 22.67 -20.76 -27.58
N PRO A 83 23.07 -21.95 -28.07
CA PRO A 83 23.34 -22.16 -29.48
C PRO A 83 22.05 -22.12 -30.31
N GLY A 84 22.15 -21.62 -31.56
CA GLY A 84 21.06 -21.60 -32.52
C GLY A 84 20.11 -20.43 -32.43
N GLN A 85 19.18 -20.33 -33.38
CA GLN A 85 18.22 -19.21 -33.46
C GLN A 85 17.11 -19.35 -32.42
N LYS A 86 16.91 -18.31 -31.62
CA LYS A 86 15.88 -18.26 -30.57
C LYS A 86 14.72 -17.38 -31.04
N ARG A 87 13.50 -17.83 -30.81
CA ARG A 87 12.30 -17.16 -31.30
C ARG A 87 11.32 -16.94 -30.17
N VAL A 88 10.83 -15.71 -30.02
CA VAL A 88 9.71 -15.36 -29.18
C VAL A 88 8.42 -15.48 -29.99
N ILE A 89 7.40 -16.08 -29.40
CA ILE A 89 6.05 -16.09 -29.98
C ILE A 89 5.21 -15.09 -29.21
N VAL A 90 4.84 -14.01 -29.89
CA VAL A 90 3.97 -12.95 -29.33
C VAL A 90 2.81 -12.75 -30.29
N ASP A 91 1.58 -12.82 -29.78
CA ASP A 91 0.35 -12.67 -30.60
C ASP A 91 0.36 -13.52 -31.88
N GLY A 92 0.89 -14.75 -31.79
CA GLY A 92 1.00 -15.68 -32.91
C GLY A 92 2.10 -15.36 -33.93
N ARG A 93 2.87 -14.31 -33.75
CA ARG A 93 4.03 -13.95 -34.60
C ARG A 93 5.33 -14.47 -33.98
N LYS A 94 6.21 -14.98 -34.82
CA LYS A 94 7.56 -15.45 -34.43
C LYS A 94 8.54 -14.30 -34.69
N VAL A 95 9.19 -13.80 -33.63
CA VAL A 95 10.20 -12.74 -33.67
C VAL A 95 11.49 -13.28 -33.05
N ASP A 96 12.65 -12.83 -33.49
CA ASP A 96 13.92 -13.12 -32.82
C ASP A 96 13.93 -12.55 -31.41
N VAL A 97 14.54 -13.25 -30.43
CA VAL A 97 14.56 -12.80 -29.01
C VAL A 97 15.28 -11.46 -28.88
N GLU A 98 16.41 -11.29 -29.57
CA GLU A 98 17.21 -10.05 -29.50
C GLU A 98 16.45 -8.90 -30.14
N ASP A 99 15.82 -9.14 -31.31
CA ASP A 99 14.97 -8.14 -31.98
C ASP A 99 13.76 -7.76 -31.13
N TYR A 100 13.12 -8.75 -30.48
CA TYR A 100 11.98 -8.49 -29.62
C TYR A 100 12.37 -7.68 -28.38
N VAL A 101 13.43 -8.08 -27.67
CA VAL A 101 13.95 -7.33 -26.52
C VAL A 101 14.43 -5.94 -26.93
N HIS A 102 15.05 -5.80 -28.12
CA HIS A 102 15.45 -4.50 -28.65
C HIS A 102 14.23 -3.64 -29.02
N SER A 103 13.22 -4.20 -29.70
CA SER A 103 12.01 -3.48 -30.08
C SER A 103 11.22 -2.94 -28.87
N ILE A 104 11.29 -3.64 -27.74
CA ILE A 104 10.65 -3.20 -26.49
C ILE A 104 11.50 -2.12 -25.79
N ASN A 105 12.82 -2.19 -25.91
CA ASN A 105 13.72 -1.15 -25.39
C ASN A 105 13.69 0.12 -26.25
N THR A 106 13.33 0.02 -27.52
CA THR A 106 13.27 1.12 -28.49
C THR A 106 11.86 1.64 -28.75
N ASN A 107 10.82 1.10 -28.11
CA ASN A 107 9.56 1.82 -28.03
C ASN A 107 9.83 3.08 -27.21
N ASP A 108 10.20 4.16 -27.90
CA ASP A 108 10.18 5.52 -27.42
C ASP A 108 8.72 5.85 -27.06
N ILE A 109 8.31 5.45 -25.83
CA ILE A 109 7.10 6.00 -25.25
C ILE A 109 7.43 7.48 -25.06
N GLU A 110 6.86 8.30 -25.91
CA GLU A 110 6.98 9.74 -25.80
C GLU A 110 6.35 10.16 -24.48
N CYS A 111 7.20 10.40 -23.49
CA CYS A 111 6.75 10.78 -22.17
C CYS A 111 6.26 12.23 -22.18
N LEU A 112 5.09 12.48 -21.64
CA LEU A 112 4.55 13.82 -21.47
C LEU A 112 5.51 14.69 -20.65
N SER A 113 5.59 15.96 -21.05
CA SER A 113 6.28 16.98 -20.27
C SER A 113 5.28 17.78 -19.45
N THR A 114 5.64 18.08 -18.22
CA THR A 114 4.89 19.00 -17.37
C THR A 114 5.02 20.42 -17.92
N PRO A 115 4.10 21.34 -17.64
CA PRO A 115 4.17 22.71 -18.12
C PRO A 115 5.46 23.45 -17.72
N ASN A 116 6.09 23.10 -16.59
CA ASN A 116 7.40 23.67 -16.19
C ASN A 116 8.62 22.95 -16.84
N GLY A 117 8.40 22.04 -17.80
CA GLY A 117 9.44 21.41 -18.61
C GLY A 117 10.06 20.13 -18.03
N ALA A 118 9.56 19.59 -16.93
CA ALA A 118 10.01 18.29 -16.44
C ALA A 118 9.30 17.17 -17.20
N THR A 119 10.05 16.14 -17.61
CA THR A 119 9.47 14.97 -18.32
C THR A 119 9.00 13.93 -17.32
N LEU A 120 7.84 13.33 -17.57
CA LEU A 120 7.36 12.18 -16.80
C LEU A 120 8.34 11.02 -16.93
N ARG A 121 8.49 10.25 -15.87
CA ARG A 121 9.21 8.99 -15.95
C ARG A 121 8.38 7.97 -16.74
N HIS A 122 9.03 7.03 -17.38
CA HIS A 122 8.40 6.00 -18.21
C HIS A 122 7.20 5.30 -17.49
N TYR A 123 7.41 4.87 -16.27
CA TYR A 123 6.34 4.23 -15.48
C TYR A 123 5.19 5.20 -15.13
N GLN A 124 5.45 6.50 -15.01
CA GLN A 124 4.38 7.51 -14.81
C GLN A 124 3.57 7.70 -16.08
N GLN A 125 4.23 7.66 -17.25
CA GLN A 125 3.54 7.68 -18.54
C GLN A 125 2.63 6.46 -18.70
N GLN A 126 3.09 5.27 -18.33
CA GLN A 126 2.24 4.06 -18.33
C GLN A 126 0.97 4.22 -17.48
N LEU A 127 1.05 4.90 -16.32
CA LEU A 127 -0.13 5.20 -15.50
C LEU A 127 -1.12 6.14 -16.21
N VAL A 128 -0.58 7.15 -16.92
CA VAL A 128 -1.38 8.08 -17.73
C VAL A 128 -2.07 7.33 -18.86
N ASP A 129 -1.32 6.56 -19.66
CA ASP A 129 -1.83 5.82 -20.81
C ASP A 129 -2.90 4.81 -20.39
N PHE A 130 -2.66 4.04 -19.33
CA PHE A 130 -3.62 3.10 -18.78
C PHE A 130 -4.92 3.80 -18.35
N THR A 131 -4.81 4.99 -17.72
CA THR A 131 -5.98 5.75 -17.30
C THR A 131 -6.75 6.31 -18.48
N LEU A 132 -6.07 6.84 -19.49
CA LEU A 132 -6.71 7.38 -20.70
C LEU A 132 -7.42 6.30 -21.51
N GLU A 133 -6.84 5.10 -21.59
CA GLU A 133 -7.42 3.95 -22.30
C GLU A 133 -8.63 3.38 -21.55
N ARG A 134 -8.47 3.10 -20.25
CA ARG A 134 -9.48 2.36 -19.46
C ARG A 134 -10.51 3.25 -18.80
N LYS A 135 -10.24 4.55 -18.64
CA LYS A 135 -11.10 5.59 -18.04
C LYS A 135 -11.40 5.40 -16.56
N ARG A 136 -11.64 4.17 -16.11
CA ARG A 136 -11.99 3.84 -14.71
C ARG A 136 -11.01 2.81 -14.19
N VAL A 137 -10.07 3.24 -13.34
CA VAL A 137 -8.88 2.46 -12.98
C VAL A 137 -8.51 2.54 -11.50
N GLY A 138 -7.94 1.47 -10.99
CA GLY A 138 -7.21 1.42 -9.73
C GLY A 138 -5.70 1.47 -9.99
N LEU A 139 -5.02 2.50 -9.50
CA LEU A 139 -3.58 2.63 -9.58
C LEU A 139 -2.96 2.16 -8.24
N PHE A 140 -2.59 0.88 -8.19
CA PHE A 140 -1.99 0.22 -7.03
C PHE A 140 -0.48 0.41 -7.06
N VAL A 141 -0.05 1.62 -6.78
CA VAL A 141 1.31 2.08 -6.99
C VAL A 141 1.95 2.46 -5.66
N ASP A 142 3.15 1.98 -5.42
CA ASP A 142 3.86 2.23 -4.16
C ASP A 142 3.99 3.73 -3.86
N MET A 143 4.18 4.04 -2.58
CA MET A 143 4.35 5.43 -2.14
C MET A 143 5.66 6.00 -2.66
N GLY A 144 5.64 7.29 -3.08
CA GLY A 144 6.82 7.97 -3.59
C GLY A 144 7.05 7.82 -5.10
N LEU A 145 6.25 7.03 -5.82
CA LEU A 145 6.35 6.88 -7.28
C LEU A 145 5.65 8.00 -8.07
N GLY A 146 5.16 9.04 -7.41
CA GLY A 146 4.59 10.22 -8.09
C GLY A 146 3.20 10.01 -8.67
N LYS A 147 2.35 9.19 -8.02
CA LYS A 147 0.93 9.00 -8.40
C LYS A 147 0.21 10.31 -8.66
N THR A 148 0.38 11.30 -7.77
CA THR A 148 -0.26 12.62 -7.88
C THR A 148 0.16 13.33 -9.15
N LEU A 149 1.45 13.29 -9.51
CA LEU A 149 1.95 13.89 -10.76
C LEU A 149 1.35 13.21 -12.00
N ALA A 150 1.37 11.87 -12.05
CA ALA A 150 0.76 11.13 -13.16
C ALA A 150 -0.74 11.43 -13.30
N THR A 151 -1.46 11.55 -12.17
CA THR A 151 -2.89 11.89 -12.17
C THR A 151 -3.13 13.34 -12.61
N LEU A 152 -2.30 14.31 -12.19
CA LEU A 152 -2.36 15.69 -12.68
C LEU A 152 -2.11 15.77 -14.19
N ALA A 153 -1.12 15.02 -14.70
CA ALA A 153 -0.86 14.94 -16.14
C ALA A 153 -2.06 14.35 -16.90
N THR A 154 -2.70 13.31 -16.34
CA THR A 154 -3.93 12.74 -16.91
C THR A 154 -5.07 13.76 -16.95
N ILE A 155 -5.30 14.49 -15.84
CA ILE A 155 -6.35 15.52 -15.75
C ILE A 155 -6.10 16.63 -16.77
N ASP A 156 -4.88 17.13 -16.85
CA ASP A 156 -4.49 18.17 -17.80
C ASP A 156 -4.71 17.72 -19.26
N GLN A 157 -4.32 16.49 -19.59
CA GLN A 157 -4.53 15.90 -20.91
C GLN A 157 -6.03 15.78 -21.25
N LEU A 158 -6.85 15.33 -20.28
CA LEU A 158 -8.29 15.20 -20.48
C LEU A 158 -8.97 16.56 -20.72
N PHE A 159 -8.54 17.62 -20.02
CA PHE A 159 -9.00 18.98 -20.27
C PHE A 159 -8.58 19.49 -21.66
N LYS A 160 -7.30 19.33 -22.02
CA LYS A 160 -6.76 19.73 -23.32
C LYS A 160 -7.46 19.06 -24.50
N GLU A 161 -7.84 17.80 -24.34
CA GLU A 161 -8.56 17.03 -25.35
C GLU A 161 -10.09 17.23 -25.30
N ASN A 162 -10.61 18.09 -24.42
CA ASN A 162 -12.03 18.32 -24.18
C ASN A 162 -12.82 17.02 -23.89
N LYS A 163 -12.17 16.03 -23.26
CA LYS A 163 -12.79 14.77 -22.82
C LYS A 163 -13.54 14.92 -21.49
N ILE A 164 -13.19 15.92 -20.70
CA ILE A 164 -13.91 16.39 -19.51
C ILE A 164 -14.19 17.88 -19.66
N SER A 165 -15.32 18.33 -19.10
CA SER A 165 -15.79 19.71 -19.27
C SER A 165 -15.02 20.69 -18.40
N HIS A 166 -14.66 21.84 -18.94
CA HIS A 166 -14.09 22.97 -18.19
C HIS A 166 -15.09 23.59 -17.19
N GLU A 167 -16.39 23.35 -17.39
CA GLU A 167 -17.46 23.82 -16.51
C GLU A 167 -17.74 22.88 -15.32
N LYS A 168 -17.06 21.73 -15.28
CA LYS A 168 -17.18 20.74 -14.21
C LYS A 168 -15.83 20.48 -13.57
N PRO A 169 -15.69 20.65 -12.24
CA PRO A 169 -14.44 20.34 -11.58
C PRO A 169 -14.19 18.83 -11.55
N VAL A 170 -12.93 18.44 -11.51
CA VAL A 170 -12.52 17.11 -11.10
C VAL A 170 -12.63 17.01 -9.57
N LEU A 171 -13.40 16.06 -9.05
CA LEU A 171 -13.49 15.85 -7.62
C LEU A 171 -12.32 14.97 -7.14
N VAL A 172 -11.53 15.47 -6.19
CA VAL A 172 -10.48 14.71 -5.52
C VAL A 172 -10.88 14.43 -4.08
N VAL A 173 -11.10 13.16 -3.76
CA VAL A 173 -11.39 12.68 -2.40
C VAL A 173 -10.11 12.15 -1.79
N ALA A 174 -9.61 12.79 -0.74
CA ALA A 174 -8.32 12.47 -0.15
C ALA A 174 -8.36 12.54 1.39
N PRO A 175 -7.36 11.98 2.09
CA PRO A 175 -7.16 12.25 3.51
C PRO A 175 -7.08 13.75 3.77
N LYS A 176 -7.62 14.20 4.91
CA LYS A 176 -7.80 15.63 5.22
C LYS A 176 -6.57 16.50 4.92
N MET A 177 -5.37 16.06 5.32
CA MET A 177 -4.14 16.85 5.12
C MET A 177 -3.70 16.89 3.66
N VAL A 178 -3.91 15.80 2.92
CA VAL A 178 -3.64 15.72 1.47
C VAL A 178 -4.59 16.64 0.70
N ALA A 179 -5.88 16.61 1.04
CA ALA A 179 -6.89 17.46 0.42
C ALA A 179 -6.70 18.96 0.71
N LEU A 180 -6.09 19.32 1.86
CA LEU A 180 -5.82 20.72 2.23
C LEU A 180 -4.64 21.34 1.49
N ASP A 181 -3.61 20.59 1.13
CA ASP A 181 -2.33 21.16 0.71
C ASP A 181 -1.70 20.45 -0.50
N THR A 182 -1.68 19.12 -0.50
CA THR A 182 -0.83 18.36 -1.43
C THR A 182 -1.18 18.62 -2.90
N TRP A 183 -2.45 18.58 -3.25
CA TRP A 183 -2.90 18.72 -4.64
C TRP A 183 -2.63 20.13 -5.19
N SER A 184 -2.89 21.19 -4.40
CA SER A 184 -2.57 22.57 -4.80
C SER A 184 -1.08 22.74 -4.97
N ARG A 185 -0.29 22.33 -3.98
CA ARG A 185 1.16 22.45 -4.02
C ARG A 185 1.81 21.66 -5.17
N GLU A 186 1.33 20.44 -5.47
CA GLU A 186 1.85 19.67 -6.61
C GLU A 186 1.44 20.27 -7.95
N ALA A 187 0.22 20.81 -8.10
CA ALA A 187 -0.18 21.54 -9.31
C ALA A 187 0.72 22.75 -9.55
N ASP A 188 0.92 23.59 -8.54
CA ASP A 188 1.81 24.75 -8.60
C ASP A 188 3.26 24.35 -8.91
N LYS A 189 3.79 23.33 -8.23
CA LYS A 189 5.15 22.84 -8.37
C LYS A 189 5.46 22.42 -9.82
N TRP A 190 4.52 21.75 -10.47
CA TRP A 190 4.69 21.24 -11.83
C TRP A 190 4.17 22.19 -12.90
N GLY A 191 3.63 23.36 -12.50
CA GLY A 191 3.20 24.44 -13.39
C GLY A 191 1.88 24.21 -14.10
N TYR A 192 1.02 23.29 -13.60
CA TYR A 192 -0.30 23.07 -14.18
C TYR A 192 -1.21 24.27 -13.91
N ASP A 193 -1.84 24.79 -14.98
CA ASP A 193 -2.85 25.87 -14.90
C ASP A 193 -4.22 25.27 -14.54
N ILE A 194 -4.33 24.80 -13.31
CA ILE A 194 -5.52 24.16 -12.74
C ILE A 194 -5.84 24.83 -11.41
N ASP A 195 -7.02 25.42 -11.28
CA ASP A 195 -7.47 25.96 -10.00
C ASP A 195 -7.79 24.82 -9.01
N VAL A 196 -7.41 25.00 -7.75
CA VAL A 196 -7.73 24.03 -6.70
C VAL A 196 -8.61 24.66 -5.63
N LEU A 197 -9.89 24.23 -5.61
CA LEU A 197 -10.86 24.61 -4.61
C LEU A 197 -10.87 23.60 -3.46
N ILE A 198 -10.91 24.08 -2.20
CA ILE A 198 -10.73 23.22 -1.02
C ILE A 198 -12.01 23.20 -0.18
N ASN A 199 -12.66 22.03 -0.12
CA ASN A 199 -13.87 21.78 0.70
C ASN A 199 -13.52 21.10 2.03
N ILE A 200 -12.65 21.71 2.83
CA ILE A 200 -12.20 21.18 4.12
C ILE A 200 -12.33 22.25 5.20
N GLY A 201 -12.92 21.90 6.35
CA GLY A 201 -12.98 22.77 7.53
C GLY A 201 -13.84 24.02 7.35
N LEU A 202 -14.70 24.06 6.35
CA LEU A 202 -15.55 25.21 6.05
C LEU A 202 -16.79 25.27 6.95
N THR A 203 -17.16 26.49 7.34
CA THR A 203 -18.48 26.73 7.93
C THR A 203 -19.58 26.51 6.88
N PRO A 204 -20.84 26.22 7.28
CA PRO A 204 -21.94 26.02 6.31
C PRO A 204 -22.08 27.18 5.30
N LYS A 205 -21.93 28.44 5.76
CA LYS A 205 -21.99 29.63 4.89
C LYS A 205 -20.87 29.64 3.85
N LYS A 206 -19.63 29.36 4.27
CA LYS A 206 -18.46 29.31 3.36
C LYS A 206 -18.57 28.16 2.38
N ARG A 207 -19.11 27.01 2.81
CA ARG A 207 -19.31 25.85 1.95
C ARG A 207 -20.35 26.14 0.88
N LYS A 208 -21.48 26.79 1.26
CA LYS A 208 -22.48 27.20 0.27
C LYS A 208 -21.88 28.14 -0.78
N ALA A 209 -21.10 29.13 -0.37
CA ALA A 209 -20.40 30.03 -1.30
C ALA A 209 -19.42 29.28 -2.21
N LEU A 210 -18.70 28.27 -1.69
CA LEU A 210 -17.83 27.42 -2.49
C LEU A 210 -18.64 26.64 -3.55
N PHE A 211 -19.78 26.08 -3.19
CA PHE A 211 -20.60 25.32 -4.13
C PHE A 211 -21.25 26.22 -5.20
N GLU A 212 -21.60 27.46 -4.85
CA GLU A 212 -22.00 28.44 -5.87
C GLU A 212 -20.85 28.75 -6.84
N GLN A 213 -19.61 28.90 -6.33
CA GLN A 213 -18.43 29.06 -7.19
C GLN A 213 -18.24 27.84 -8.10
N VAL A 214 -18.42 26.61 -7.61
CA VAL A 214 -18.32 25.37 -8.41
C VAL A 214 -19.31 25.36 -9.58
N ARG A 215 -20.50 25.98 -9.44
CA ARG A 215 -21.51 26.05 -10.52
C ARG A 215 -21.17 27.07 -11.62
N THR A 216 -20.18 27.89 -11.40
CA THR A 216 -19.81 29.00 -12.30
C THR A 216 -18.35 28.94 -12.77
N ILE A 217 -17.72 27.78 -12.67
CA ILE A 217 -16.36 27.59 -13.17
C ILE A 217 -16.37 27.57 -14.71
N GLU A 218 -15.33 28.14 -15.32
CA GLU A 218 -15.15 28.22 -16.78
C GLU A 218 -13.74 27.73 -17.20
N LYS A 219 -12.93 27.24 -16.24
CA LYS A 219 -11.55 26.79 -16.48
C LYS A 219 -11.24 25.49 -15.74
N PRO A 220 -10.16 24.81 -16.11
CA PRO A 220 -9.72 23.60 -15.44
C PRO A 220 -9.69 23.78 -13.93
N THR A 221 -10.48 22.99 -13.22
CA THR A 221 -10.62 23.12 -11.76
C THR A 221 -10.65 21.76 -11.08
N ILE A 222 -9.96 21.64 -9.97
CA ILE A 222 -10.03 20.52 -9.03
C ILE A 222 -10.74 20.97 -7.76
N LEU A 223 -11.75 20.19 -7.31
CA LEU A 223 -12.37 20.36 -5.99
C LEU A 223 -11.84 19.27 -5.06
N THR A 224 -11.03 19.64 -4.07
CA THR A 224 -10.53 18.68 -3.07
C THR A 224 -11.46 18.56 -1.87
N THR A 225 -11.64 17.35 -1.37
CA THR A 225 -12.48 17.05 -0.21
C THR A 225 -11.99 15.83 0.55
N ASN A 226 -12.56 15.56 1.72
CA ASN A 226 -12.34 14.32 2.46
C ASN A 226 -13.61 13.45 2.50
N PRO A 227 -13.50 12.15 2.80
CA PRO A 227 -14.66 11.23 2.77
C PRO A 227 -15.85 11.68 3.61
N GLU A 228 -15.61 12.36 4.73
CA GLU A 228 -16.64 12.85 5.64
C GLU A 228 -17.53 13.95 5.02
N GLN A 229 -17.08 14.58 3.94
CA GLN A 229 -17.84 15.64 3.26
C GLN A 229 -18.67 15.13 2.07
N LEU A 230 -18.53 13.87 1.66
CA LEU A 230 -19.26 13.32 0.52
C LEU A 230 -20.78 13.46 0.66
N ALA A 231 -21.32 13.20 1.86
CA ALA A 231 -22.74 13.38 2.15
C ALA A 231 -23.22 14.82 1.91
N ASN A 232 -22.39 15.83 2.22
CA ASN A 232 -22.73 17.24 1.96
C ASN A 232 -22.71 17.57 0.46
N ILE A 233 -21.78 16.99 -0.29
CA ILE A 233 -21.69 17.17 -1.75
C ILE A 233 -22.91 16.53 -2.40
N ILE A 234 -23.26 15.29 -2.06
CA ILE A 234 -24.43 14.60 -2.58
C ILE A 234 -25.70 15.41 -2.33
N LYS A 235 -25.88 15.90 -1.10
CA LYS A 235 -27.04 16.70 -0.71
C LYS A 235 -27.15 18.00 -1.49
N GLU A 236 -26.00 18.64 -1.80
CA GLU A 236 -25.97 19.93 -2.48
C GLU A 236 -26.27 19.82 -3.98
N PHE A 237 -25.78 18.75 -4.61
CA PHE A 237 -25.83 18.66 -6.08
C PHE A 237 -26.90 17.71 -6.60
N GLU A 238 -27.86 17.30 -5.81
CA GLU A 238 -28.95 16.38 -6.17
C GLU A 238 -28.56 15.26 -7.18
N TYR A 239 -29.14 14.09 -7.06
CA TYR A 239 -28.67 12.86 -7.74
C TYR A 239 -28.66 12.91 -9.28
N ASP A 240 -29.47 13.76 -9.89
CA ASP A 240 -29.66 13.80 -11.35
C ASP A 240 -28.70 14.73 -12.08
N THR A 241 -27.98 15.58 -11.36
CA THR A 241 -27.04 16.55 -11.92
C THR A 241 -25.64 16.33 -11.33
N ASN A 242 -24.99 15.20 -11.67
CA ASN A 242 -23.60 14.98 -11.25
C ASN A 242 -22.71 16.11 -11.81
N PRO A 243 -22.18 16.99 -10.95
CA PRO A 243 -21.37 18.13 -11.37
C PRO A 243 -19.94 17.74 -11.75
N PHE A 244 -19.62 16.45 -11.74
CA PHE A 244 -18.29 15.94 -11.97
C PHE A 244 -18.27 14.98 -13.16
N ASP A 245 -17.30 15.11 -14.05
CA ASP A 245 -17.03 14.14 -15.11
C ASP A 245 -15.97 13.12 -14.67
N MET A 246 -15.14 13.49 -13.69
CA MET A 246 -14.06 12.67 -13.14
C MET A 246 -14.01 12.75 -11.61
N VAL A 247 -13.80 11.60 -10.99
CA VAL A 247 -13.50 11.49 -9.56
C VAL A 247 -12.15 10.79 -9.37
N VAL A 248 -11.31 11.36 -8.54
CA VAL A 248 -10.05 10.79 -8.06
C VAL A 248 -10.17 10.47 -6.57
N VAL A 249 -9.82 9.28 -6.16
CA VAL A 249 -9.71 8.91 -4.75
C VAL A 249 -8.25 8.71 -4.40
N ASP A 250 -7.67 9.65 -3.68
CA ASP A 250 -6.29 9.54 -3.17
C ASP A 250 -6.31 8.82 -1.81
N GLU A 251 -5.83 7.61 -1.79
CA GLU A 251 -5.91 6.58 -0.75
C GLU A 251 -7.25 5.80 -0.79
N LEU A 252 -7.38 4.97 -1.83
CA LEU A 252 -8.58 4.15 -2.07
C LEU A 252 -8.89 3.18 -0.92
N SER A 253 -7.88 2.77 -0.15
CA SER A 253 -8.02 1.91 1.03
C SER A 253 -8.95 2.48 2.12
N MET A 254 -9.25 3.79 2.11
CA MET A 254 -10.26 4.40 2.98
C MET A 254 -11.67 3.85 2.76
N PHE A 255 -11.92 3.22 1.61
CA PHE A 255 -13.22 2.68 1.19
C PHE A 255 -13.27 1.14 1.19
N LYS A 256 -12.36 0.49 1.90
CA LYS A 256 -12.25 -0.97 1.98
C LYS A 256 -13.43 -1.68 2.67
N SER A 257 -14.23 -0.97 3.45
CA SER A 257 -15.40 -1.55 4.14
C SER A 257 -16.68 -1.32 3.36
N ALA A 258 -17.23 -2.38 2.79
CA ALA A 258 -18.48 -2.37 2.02
C ALA A 258 -19.73 -1.94 2.84
N GLN A 259 -19.66 -2.03 4.17
CA GLN A 259 -20.76 -1.65 5.08
C GLN A 259 -20.63 -0.19 5.58
N SER A 260 -19.58 0.51 5.19
CA SER A 260 -19.36 1.88 5.66
C SER A 260 -20.18 2.90 4.88
N LYS A 261 -20.73 3.91 5.57
CA LYS A 261 -21.41 5.05 4.91
C LYS A 261 -20.52 5.78 3.90
N ARG A 262 -19.18 5.76 4.10
CA ARG A 262 -18.23 6.34 3.14
C ARG A 262 -18.30 5.61 1.79
N PHE A 263 -18.29 4.28 1.84
CA PHE A 263 -18.41 3.44 0.64
C PHE A 263 -19.75 3.71 -0.06
N GLU A 264 -20.86 3.67 0.68
CA GLU A 264 -22.21 3.93 0.16
C GLU A 264 -22.29 5.28 -0.59
N HIS A 265 -21.79 6.35 0.04
CA HIS A 265 -21.78 7.69 -0.59
C HIS A 265 -20.90 7.72 -1.84
N LEU A 266 -19.72 7.12 -1.81
CA LEU A 266 -18.84 7.13 -2.98
C LEU A 266 -19.42 6.27 -4.11
N GLU A 267 -19.91 5.07 -3.81
CA GLU A 267 -20.56 4.20 -4.80
C GLU A 267 -21.72 4.92 -5.51
N GLN A 268 -22.55 5.65 -4.76
CA GLN A 268 -23.64 6.44 -5.29
C GLN A 268 -23.16 7.52 -6.26
N MET A 269 -22.10 8.25 -5.92
CA MET A 269 -21.53 9.32 -6.76
C MET A 269 -20.85 8.78 -8.02
N THR A 270 -20.34 7.55 -7.98
CA THR A 270 -19.53 7.00 -9.08
C THR A 270 -20.32 6.24 -10.14
N LYS A 271 -21.64 6.04 -9.98
CA LYS A 271 -22.46 5.22 -10.89
C LYS A 271 -22.40 5.64 -12.34
N ASN A 272 -22.46 6.95 -12.61
CA ASN A 272 -22.57 7.51 -13.95
C ASN A 272 -21.35 8.36 -14.36
N LEU A 273 -20.20 8.13 -13.75
CA LEU A 273 -18.99 8.87 -14.08
C LEU A 273 -18.32 8.32 -15.34
N SER A 274 -17.78 9.24 -16.15
CA SER A 274 -16.96 8.89 -17.30
C SER A 274 -15.58 8.41 -16.87
N TYR A 275 -14.95 9.09 -15.89
CA TYR A 275 -13.60 8.80 -15.45
C TYR A 275 -13.54 8.60 -13.93
N PHE A 276 -12.82 7.57 -13.51
CA PHE A 276 -12.53 7.32 -12.11
C PHE A 276 -11.08 6.86 -11.92
N VAL A 277 -10.36 7.45 -10.98
CA VAL A 277 -9.00 7.02 -10.61
C VAL A 277 -8.91 6.77 -9.11
N GLY A 278 -8.66 5.53 -8.73
CA GLY A 278 -8.42 5.14 -7.34
C GLY A 278 -6.94 4.92 -7.09
N LEU A 279 -6.32 5.73 -6.24
CA LEU A 279 -4.89 5.65 -5.89
C LEU A 279 -4.70 4.94 -4.56
N THR A 280 -3.82 3.95 -4.50
CA THR A 280 -3.39 3.36 -3.23
C THR A 280 -2.04 2.67 -3.38
N GLY A 281 -1.22 2.70 -2.33
CA GLY A 281 -0.03 1.85 -2.21
C GLY A 281 -0.30 0.57 -1.41
N THR A 282 -1.51 0.44 -0.84
CA THR A 282 -1.89 -0.66 0.07
C THR A 282 -3.31 -1.15 -0.22
N PRO A 283 -3.54 -1.82 -1.37
CA PRO A 283 -4.90 -2.19 -1.79
C PRO A 283 -5.57 -3.22 -0.87
N ALA A 284 -4.80 -4.14 -0.28
CA ALA A 284 -5.31 -5.20 0.59
C ALA A 284 -4.60 -5.19 1.97
N PRO A 285 -4.79 -4.15 2.79
CA PRO A 285 -4.00 -3.97 4.00
C PRO A 285 -4.25 -5.04 5.08
N ASN A 286 -5.36 -5.74 5.04
CA ASN A 286 -5.68 -6.82 5.97
C ASN A 286 -5.77 -8.18 5.26
N SER A 287 -6.47 -8.24 4.13
CA SER A 287 -6.66 -9.43 3.30
C SER A 287 -7.31 -9.02 1.96
N LEU A 288 -7.39 -9.95 1.01
CA LEU A 288 -8.11 -9.74 -0.26
C LEU A 288 -9.61 -9.45 -0.09
N LEU A 289 -10.18 -9.66 1.10
CA LEU A 289 -11.54 -9.19 1.41
C LEU A 289 -11.69 -7.66 1.25
N ASP A 290 -10.62 -6.92 1.50
CA ASP A 290 -10.62 -5.45 1.41
C ASP A 290 -10.75 -4.93 -0.05
N ILE A 291 -10.54 -5.79 -1.06
CA ILE A 291 -10.46 -5.37 -2.47
C ILE A 291 -11.83 -5.12 -3.09
N TRP A 292 -12.85 -5.93 -2.77
CA TRP A 292 -14.15 -5.88 -3.44
C TRP A 292 -14.77 -4.48 -3.43
N SER A 293 -14.88 -3.86 -2.27
CA SER A 293 -15.49 -2.54 -2.14
C SER A 293 -14.69 -1.45 -2.84
N GLN A 294 -13.37 -1.55 -2.82
CA GLN A 294 -12.50 -0.62 -3.52
C GLN A 294 -12.70 -0.70 -5.04
N LEU A 295 -12.77 -1.89 -5.59
CA LEU A 295 -12.93 -2.08 -7.03
C LEU A 295 -14.34 -1.79 -7.54
N VAL A 296 -15.36 -2.03 -6.75
CA VAL A 296 -16.75 -1.67 -7.09
C VAL A 296 -16.93 -0.17 -7.30
N VAL A 297 -16.23 0.68 -6.53
CA VAL A 297 -16.27 2.13 -6.76
C VAL A 297 -15.37 2.55 -7.92
N VAL A 298 -14.28 1.83 -8.17
CA VAL A 298 -13.45 2.02 -9.37
C VAL A 298 -14.27 1.76 -10.62
N ASN A 299 -14.81 0.56 -10.78
CA ASN A 299 -15.64 0.18 -11.90
C ASN A 299 -16.78 -0.75 -11.45
N PRO A 300 -18.06 -0.33 -11.58
CA PRO A 300 -19.20 -1.18 -11.22
C PRO A 300 -19.28 -2.51 -11.97
N GLU A 301 -18.65 -2.66 -13.13
CA GLU A 301 -18.61 -3.90 -13.91
C GLU A 301 -17.86 -5.03 -13.18
N VAL A 302 -16.95 -4.70 -12.26
CA VAL A 302 -16.30 -5.66 -11.36
C VAL A 302 -17.30 -6.57 -10.64
N LYS A 303 -18.54 -6.11 -10.44
CA LYS A 303 -19.60 -6.92 -9.83
C LYS A 303 -19.95 -8.16 -10.66
N TYR A 304 -19.80 -8.10 -11.99
CA TYR A 304 -20.01 -9.27 -12.86
C TYR A 304 -18.91 -10.33 -12.65
N ASP A 305 -17.70 -9.89 -12.37
CA ASP A 305 -16.53 -10.76 -12.24
C ASP A 305 -16.37 -11.32 -10.83
N LEU A 306 -16.54 -10.47 -9.80
CA LEU A 306 -16.28 -10.81 -8.41
C LEU A 306 -17.52 -11.15 -7.59
N GLY A 307 -18.73 -10.80 -8.08
CA GLY A 307 -20.01 -10.98 -7.39
C GLY A 307 -20.71 -9.66 -7.10
N TYR A 308 -22.04 -9.67 -7.22
CA TYR A 308 -22.91 -8.49 -7.12
C TYR A 308 -22.95 -7.85 -5.72
N SER A 309 -22.55 -8.60 -4.70
CA SER A 309 -22.48 -8.10 -3.32
C SER A 309 -21.23 -8.60 -2.62
N PHE A 310 -20.82 -7.91 -1.58
CA PHE A 310 -19.71 -8.35 -0.72
C PHE A 310 -19.95 -9.74 -0.14
N PHE A 311 -21.20 -10.10 0.16
CA PHE A 311 -21.54 -11.42 0.64
C PHE A 311 -21.26 -12.50 -0.43
N GLN A 312 -21.65 -12.27 -1.68
CA GLN A 312 -21.37 -13.20 -2.79
C GLN A 312 -19.86 -13.32 -3.04
N TYR A 313 -19.13 -12.21 -3.10
CA TYR A 313 -17.69 -12.21 -3.21
C TYR A 313 -17.05 -13.08 -2.13
N ARG A 314 -17.39 -12.82 -0.88
CA ARG A 314 -16.87 -13.58 0.26
C ARG A 314 -17.24 -15.06 0.18
N SER A 315 -18.48 -15.41 -0.15
CA SER A 315 -18.90 -16.81 -0.23
C SER A 315 -18.29 -17.59 -1.40
N HIS A 316 -17.92 -16.91 -2.49
CA HIS A 316 -17.26 -17.54 -3.65
C HIS A 316 -15.77 -17.80 -3.38
N PHE A 317 -15.07 -16.83 -2.84
CA PHE A 317 -13.61 -16.85 -2.78
C PHE A 317 -13.05 -17.19 -1.41
N PHE A 318 -13.87 -17.23 -0.37
CA PHE A 318 -13.39 -17.45 1.00
C PHE A 318 -14.22 -18.51 1.71
N ALA A 319 -13.55 -19.24 2.60
CA ALA A 319 -14.18 -20.14 3.57
C ALA A 319 -13.99 -19.60 4.99
N PRO A 320 -14.92 -19.95 5.90
CA PRO A 320 -14.71 -19.70 7.32
C PRO A 320 -13.40 -20.34 7.81
N ASP A 321 -12.60 -19.59 8.53
CA ASP A 321 -11.34 -20.05 9.10
C ASP A 321 -11.48 -20.31 10.61
N ILE A 322 -11.71 -19.25 11.38
CA ILE A 322 -12.00 -19.39 12.79
C ILE A 322 -13.51 -19.20 12.99
N VAL A 323 -14.16 -20.25 13.46
CA VAL A 323 -15.61 -20.28 13.69
C VAL A 323 -15.86 -20.60 15.16
N ASN A 324 -16.76 -19.88 15.79
CA ASN A 324 -17.23 -20.25 17.12
C ASN A 324 -18.04 -21.57 17.02
N PRO A 325 -17.59 -22.66 17.66
CA PRO A 325 -18.25 -23.97 17.52
C PRO A 325 -19.66 -24.02 18.12
N LYS A 326 -20.00 -23.07 18.99
CA LYS A 326 -21.31 -23.02 19.65
C LYS A 326 -22.34 -22.13 18.94
N THR A 327 -21.87 -21.00 18.37
CA THR A 327 -22.76 -19.99 17.76
C THR A 327 -22.72 -20.00 16.23
N GLY A 328 -21.74 -20.65 15.64
CA GLY A 328 -21.50 -20.60 14.19
C GLY A 328 -20.96 -19.25 13.68
N VAL A 329 -20.67 -18.30 14.57
CA VAL A 329 -20.11 -16.99 14.20
C VAL A 329 -18.70 -17.16 13.63
N VAL A 330 -18.44 -16.57 12.46
CA VAL A 330 -17.15 -16.62 11.79
C VAL A 330 -16.31 -15.40 12.15
N PHE A 331 -15.16 -15.62 12.81
CA PHE A 331 -14.25 -14.56 13.23
C PHE A 331 -13.20 -14.20 12.18
N SER A 332 -12.78 -15.19 11.41
CA SER A 332 -11.83 -14.98 10.31
C SER A 332 -12.21 -15.81 9.10
N TRP A 333 -11.79 -15.33 7.95
CA TRP A 333 -12.01 -15.95 6.64
C TRP A 333 -10.67 -16.23 6.00
N LYS A 334 -10.52 -17.38 5.37
CA LYS A 334 -9.36 -17.76 4.56
C LYS A 334 -9.76 -17.92 3.11
N LEU A 335 -8.83 -17.66 2.21
CA LEU A 335 -9.01 -17.91 0.79
C LEU A 335 -9.24 -19.39 0.52
N ASN A 336 -10.14 -19.67 -0.41
CA ASN A 336 -10.30 -21.01 -0.98
C ASN A 336 -9.07 -21.34 -1.84
N PRO A 337 -8.69 -22.62 -1.98
CA PRO A 337 -7.60 -23.00 -2.88
C PRO A 337 -7.84 -22.48 -4.31
N GLY A 338 -6.86 -21.80 -4.91
CA GLY A 338 -6.93 -21.22 -6.25
C GLY A 338 -7.78 -19.94 -6.37
N ALA A 339 -8.36 -19.44 -5.26
CA ALA A 339 -9.16 -18.24 -5.29
C ALA A 339 -8.33 -16.98 -5.49
N GLU A 340 -7.10 -16.98 -5.01
CA GLU A 340 -6.20 -15.83 -5.10
C GLU A 340 -5.87 -15.53 -6.56
N GLU A 341 -5.41 -16.50 -7.31
CA GLU A 341 -5.11 -16.39 -8.73
C GLU A 341 -6.35 -15.97 -9.53
N THR A 342 -7.50 -16.58 -9.21
CA THR A 342 -8.77 -16.23 -9.88
C THR A 342 -9.18 -14.77 -9.61
N ILE A 343 -8.99 -14.27 -8.40
CA ILE A 343 -9.27 -12.86 -8.08
C ILE A 343 -8.33 -11.95 -8.89
N TYR A 344 -7.03 -12.28 -8.96
CA TYR A 344 -6.06 -11.47 -9.68
C TYR A 344 -6.37 -11.39 -11.17
N GLU A 345 -6.68 -12.51 -11.82
CA GLU A 345 -7.10 -12.55 -13.23
C GLU A 345 -8.34 -11.68 -13.49
N LYS A 346 -9.32 -11.72 -12.58
CA LYS A 346 -10.56 -10.96 -12.73
C LYS A 346 -10.40 -9.47 -12.52
N ILE A 347 -9.43 -9.02 -11.72
CA ILE A 347 -9.22 -7.60 -11.44
C ILE A 347 -8.19 -6.94 -12.35
N GLU A 348 -7.36 -7.72 -13.05
CA GLU A 348 -6.35 -7.22 -13.99
C GLU A 348 -6.87 -6.16 -14.97
N PRO A 349 -8.06 -6.27 -15.58
CA PRO A 349 -8.57 -5.25 -16.50
C PRO A 349 -8.82 -3.88 -15.87
N TYR A 350 -8.95 -3.81 -14.56
CA TYR A 350 -9.36 -2.62 -13.82
C TYR A 350 -8.22 -1.95 -13.05
N VAL A 351 -7.08 -2.63 -12.91
CA VAL A 351 -5.98 -2.15 -12.06
C VAL A 351 -4.62 -2.29 -12.73
N ILE A 352 -3.75 -1.36 -12.40
CA ILE A 352 -2.32 -1.46 -12.69
C ILE A 352 -1.56 -1.39 -11.37
N SER A 353 -0.54 -2.23 -11.21
CA SER A 353 0.30 -2.26 -10.03
C SER A 353 1.75 -1.94 -10.36
N MET A 354 2.40 -1.12 -9.50
CA MET A 354 3.83 -0.79 -9.64
C MET A 354 4.50 -0.77 -8.28
N ARG A 355 5.66 -1.43 -8.19
CA ARG A 355 6.50 -1.46 -6.99
C ARG A 355 7.69 -0.53 -7.13
N GLY A 356 8.06 0.12 -6.01
CA GLY A 356 9.19 1.05 -5.97
C GLY A 356 10.56 0.39 -6.08
N ASP A 357 10.69 -0.86 -5.66
CA ASP A 357 11.99 -1.55 -5.51
C ASP A 357 12.78 -1.67 -6.82
N ASN A 358 12.09 -1.67 -7.96
CA ASN A 358 12.71 -1.79 -9.28
C ASN A 358 12.67 -0.49 -10.11
N LEU A 359 11.96 0.54 -9.68
CA LEU A 359 11.65 1.72 -10.49
C LEU A 359 12.38 2.99 -10.06
N ILE A 360 12.81 3.05 -8.80
CA ILE A 360 13.52 4.21 -8.24
C ILE A 360 14.65 3.75 -7.32
N ASP A 361 15.71 4.51 -7.35
CA ASP A 361 16.82 4.32 -6.43
C ASP A 361 16.44 4.87 -5.05
N ILE A 362 16.09 3.95 -4.13
CA ILE A 362 15.82 4.26 -2.73
C ILE A 362 16.98 3.70 -1.92
N PRO A 363 17.61 4.49 -1.04
CA PRO A 363 18.68 3.99 -0.18
C PRO A 363 18.24 2.77 0.65
N ASP A 364 19.20 1.93 0.98
CA ASP A 364 18.97 0.75 1.82
C ASP A 364 18.28 1.09 3.14
N VAL A 365 17.49 0.16 3.64
CA VAL A 365 16.85 0.26 4.94
C VAL A 365 17.36 -0.85 5.87
N THR A 366 17.72 -0.46 7.09
CA THR A 366 18.15 -1.41 8.14
C THR A 366 17.13 -1.41 9.28
N TYR A 367 16.64 -2.59 9.64
CA TYR A 367 15.75 -2.78 10.78
C TYR A 367 16.53 -3.28 11.98
N ILE A 368 16.38 -2.60 13.12
CA ILE A 368 17.09 -2.89 14.37
C ILE A 368 16.06 -3.07 15.48
N ASN A 369 16.13 -4.17 16.20
CA ASN A 369 15.30 -4.40 17.37
C ASN A 369 16.14 -4.19 18.64
N GLU A 370 15.85 -3.12 19.38
CA GLU A 370 16.44 -2.80 20.67
C GLU A 370 15.56 -3.36 21.79
N TYR A 371 16.05 -4.40 22.45
CA TYR A 371 15.31 -5.06 23.52
C TYR A 371 15.52 -4.37 24.87
N VAL A 372 14.41 -4.15 25.57
CA VAL A 372 14.41 -3.64 26.96
C VAL A 372 13.72 -4.63 27.88
N TYR A 373 14.11 -4.61 29.16
CA TYR A 373 13.61 -5.53 30.17
C TYR A 373 12.92 -4.76 31.29
N MET A 374 11.78 -5.28 31.73
CA MET A 374 11.10 -4.78 32.92
C MET A 374 11.85 -5.22 34.18
N ASP A 375 11.81 -4.38 35.20
CA ASP A 375 12.18 -4.84 36.55
C ASP A 375 11.16 -5.90 37.02
N LYS A 376 11.56 -6.64 38.11
CA LYS A 376 10.74 -7.75 38.60
C LYS A 376 9.32 -7.34 38.96
N LYS A 377 9.15 -6.18 39.63
CA LYS A 377 7.85 -5.72 40.10
C LYS A 377 6.92 -5.41 38.90
N SER A 378 7.43 -4.69 37.91
CA SER A 378 6.70 -4.36 36.68
C SER A 378 6.37 -5.61 35.86
N ARG A 379 7.30 -6.58 35.81
CA ARG A 379 7.10 -7.88 35.16
C ARG A 379 5.98 -8.67 35.83
N ASP A 380 5.94 -8.70 37.17
CA ASP A 380 4.87 -9.42 37.89
C ASP A 380 3.50 -8.81 37.63
N VAL A 381 3.42 -7.47 37.54
CA VAL A 381 2.18 -6.76 37.15
C VAL A 381 1.77 -7.11 35.74
N TYR A 382 2.73 -7.07 34.79
CA TYR A 382 2.45 -7.41 33.38
C TYR A 382 1.93 -8.85 33.24
N ASN A 383 2.61 -9.80 33.86
CA ASN A 383 2.24 -11.23 33.81
C ASN A 383 0.88 -11.52 34.46
N HIS A 384 0.55 -10.79 35.52
CA HIS A 384 -0.77 -10.90 36.14
C HIS A 384 -1.86 -10.40 35.18
N PHE A 385 -1.65 -9.22 34.60
CA PHE A 385 -2.59 -8.62 33.66
C PHE A 385 -2.72 -9.42 32.36
N ASP A 386 -1.62 -9.93 31.80
CA ASP A 386 -1.64 -10.78 30.59
C ASP A 386 -2.47 -12.06 30.82
N ARG A 387 -2.31 -12.69 32.00
CA ARG A 387 -3.12 -13.87 32.36
C ARG A 387 -4.61 -13.56 32.46
N GLU A 388 -4.97 -12.44 33.08
CA GLU A 388 -6.37 -12.01 33.17
C GLU A 388 -6.94 -11.68 31.79
N VAL A 389 -6.19 -10.95 30.94
CA VAL A 389 -6.57 -10.65 29.56
C VAL A 389 -6.76 -11.92 28.75
N ARG A 390 -5.84 -12.88 28.83
CA ARG A 390 -5.95 -14.16 28.11
C ARG A 390 -7.13 -15.00 28.62
N LYS A 391 -7.44 -14.94 29.90
CA LYS A 391 -8.61 -15.58 30.49
C LYS A 391 -9.89 -14.92 30.03
N GLU A 392 -9.94 -13.59 30.02
CA GLU A 392 -11.10 -12.82 29.53
C GLU A 392 -11.32 -13.04 28.02
N LEU A 393 -10.25 -13.06 27.20
CA LEU A 393 -10.33 -13.40 25.80
C LEU A 393 -10.91 -14.80 25.57
N LYS A 394 -10.43 -15.81 26.34
CA LYS A 394 -10.99 -17.18 26.28
C LYS A 394 -12.44 -17.23 26.76
N THR A 395 -12.82 -16.40 27.73
CA THR A 395 -14.20 -16.31 28.23
C THR A 395 -15.10 -15.60 27.22
N LEU A 396 -14.62 -14.55 26.55
CA LEU A 396 -15.32 -13.90 25.43
C LEU A 396 -15.52 -14.90 24.28
N GLU A 397 -14.48 -15.66 23.92
CA GLU A 397 -14.56 -16.75 22.94
C GLU A 397 -15.56 -17.85 23.36
N ALA A 398 -15.71 -18.10 24.67
CA ALA A 398 -16.61 -19.11 25.22
C ALA A 398 -18.07 -18.62 25.48
N ASN A 399 -18.25 -17.34 25.83
CA ASN A 399 -19.55 -16.76 26.20
C ASN A 399 -20.37 -16.20 25.03
N GLU A 400 -19.82 -16.18 23.81
CA GLU A 400 -20.56 -15.81 22.59
C GLU A 400 -21.64 -16.82 22.17
N SER A 401 -22.13 -17.61 23.14
CA SER A 401 -23.12 -18.64 22.92
C SER A 401 -24.59 -18.19 23.05
N VAL A 402 -24.88 -16.90 23.21
CA VAL A 402 -26.26 -16.40 23.34
C VAL A 402 -26.49 -15.13 22.53
N HIS A 403 -27.39 -15.25 21.55
CA HIS A 403 -28.02 -14.22 20.70
C HIS A 403 -27.25 -13.61 19.55
N VAL A 404 -27.84 -13.83 18.37
CA VAL A 404 -27.54 -13.18 17.08
C VAL A 404 -28.06 -11.76 17.15
N ASP A 405 -27.17 -10.83 17.57
CA ASP A 405 -27.39 -9.40 17.38
C ASP A 405 -26.14 -8.83 16.75
N THR A 406 -26.27 -8.16 15.60
CA THR A 406 -25.16 -7.59 14.83
C THR A 406 -24.32 -6.60 15.64
N ASP A 407 -24.95 -5.96 16.63
CA ASP A 407 -24.29 -4.99 17.51
C ASP A 407 -23.33 -5.65 18.53
N LEU A 408 -23.57 -6.91 18.92
CA LEU A 408 -22.72 -7.63 19.87
C LEU A 408 -21.37 -8.08 19.28
N ASN A 409 -21.30 -8.32 17.97
CA ASN A 409 -20.05 -8.67 17.28
C ASN A 409 -19.08 -7.48 17.23
N GLU A 410 -19.58 -6.27 17.02
CA GLU A 410 -18.76 -5.05 17.08
C GLU A 410 -18.24 -4.78 18.50
N VAL A 411 -19.03 -5.06 19.52
CA VAL A 411 -18.65 -4.91 20.94
C VAL A 411 -17.53 -5.88 21.33
N ASN A 412 -17.56 -7.13 20.88
CA ASN A 412 -16.53 -8.12 21.24
C ASN A 412 -15.20 -7.89 20.54
N VAL A 413 -15.22 -7.49 19.26
CA VAL A 413 -14.01 -7.06 18.54
C VAL A 413 -13.42 -5.80 19.19
N ALA A 414 -14.27 -4.86 19.62
CA ALA A 414 -13.85 -3.66 20.33
C ALA A 414 -13.20 -4.01 21.68
N ASN A 415 -13.76 -4.93 22.44
CA ASN A 415 -13.22 -5.39 23.72
C ASN A 415 -11.86 -6.07 23.55
N THR A 416 -11.71 -6.96 22.58
CA THR A 416 -10.42 -7.59 22.25
C THR A 416 -9.35 -6.57 21.88
N ALA A 417 -9.70 -5.56 21.08
CA ALA A 417 -8.79 -4.50 20.71
C ALA A 417 -8.38 -3.61 21.90
N ILE A 418 -9.32 -3.34 22.82
CA ILE A 418 -9.06 -2.61 24.06
C ILE A 418 -8.09 -3.38 24.95
N LEU A 419 -8.32 -4.69 25.15
CA LEU A 419 -7.47 -5.55 25.98
C LEU A 419 -6.04 -5.62 25.44
N LYS A 420 -5.88 -5.84 24.12
CA LYS A 420 -4.57 -5.82 23.46
C LYS A 420 -3.90 -4.44 23.55
N SER A 421 -4.67 -3.36 23.45
CA SER A 421 -4.14 -2.01 23.62
C SER A 421 -3.61 -1.76 25.05
N LYS A 422 -4.25 -2.30 26.07
CA LYS A 422 -3.78 -2.21 27.47
C LYS A 422 -2.48 -2.99 27.70
N LEU A 423 -2.34 -4.17 27.11
CA LEU A 423 -1.05 -4.91 27.16
C LEU A 423 0.09 -4.12 26.53
N LEU A 424 -0.16 -3.43 25.40
CA LEU A 424 0.83 -2.55 24.80
C LEU A 424 1.16 -1.34 25.68
N GLN A 425 0.17 -0.75 26.33
CA GLN A 425 0.39 0.34 27.29
C GLN A 425 1.33 -0.10 28.42
N LEU A 426 1.09 -1.26 29.02
CA LEU A 426 1.98 -1.82 30.03
C LEU A 426 3.38 -2.11 29.47
N ALA A 427 3.48 -2.65 28.25
CA ALA A 427 4.75 -2.88 27.59
C ALA A 427 5.54 -1.59 27.34
N THR A 428 4.88 -0.45 27.13
CA THR A 428 5.54 0.87 27.01
C THR A 428 5.86 1.50 28.36
N GLY A 429 5.35 0.96 29.46
CA GLY A 429 5.67 1.36 30.84
C GLY A 429 4.62 2.20 31.55
N ALA A 430 3.47 2.46 30.95
CA ALA A 430 2.38 3.17 31.62
C ALA A 430 1.02 2.71 31.09
N MET A 431 0.00 2.69 31.94
CA MET A 431 -1.37 2.31 31.57
C MET A 431 -2.36 3.38 32.04
N TYR A 432 -3.32 3.71 31.19
CA TYR A 432 -4.41 4.62 31.57
C TYR A 432 -5.28 4.03 32.65
N ASP A 433 -5.66 4.86 33.62
CA ASP A 433 -6.52 4.49 34.72
C ASP A 433 -7.94 4.16 34.21
N ALA A 434 -8.66 3.34 34.95
CA ALA A 434 -10.01 2.90 34.57
C ALA A 434 -10.98 4.07 34.34
N ASN A 435 -10.80 5.19 35.04
CA ASN A 435 -11.63 6.40 34.95
C ASN A 435 -11.04 7.47 34.00
N ALA A 436 -10.00 7.11 33.23
CA ALA A 436 -9.41 8.06 32.29
C ALA A 436 -10.40 8.38 31.16
N THR A 437 -10.55 9.66 30.86
CA THR A 437 -11.38 10.15 29.75
C THR A 437 -10.52 10.83 28.70
N ILE A 438 -11.09 11.15 27.53
CA ILE A 438 -10.37 11.90 26.48
C ILE A 438 -9.90 13.27 27.01
N GLN A 439 -10.62 13.85 27.95
CA GLN A 439 -10.33 15.17 28.53
C GLN A 439 -9.38 15.09 29.74
N ASN A 440 -9.44 14.00 30.50
CA ASN A 440 -8.58 13.72 31.66
C ASN A 440 -7.93 12.34 31.51
N ARG A 441 -6.73 12.31 30.93
CA ARG A 441 -5.99 11.08 30.64
C ARG A 441 -5.02 10.73 31.75
N SER A 442 -5.55 10.49 32.97
CA SER A 442 -4.71 10.00 34.08
C SER A 442 -4.17 8.60 33.73
N TYR A 443 -2.93 8.35 34.13
CA TYR A 443 -2.25 7.07 33.92
C TYR A 443 -1.27 6.77 35.04
N THR A 444 -1.05 5.48 35.28
CA THR A 444 -0.07 4.99 36.24
C THR A 444 1.17 4.53 35.50
N VAL A 445 2.35 4.96 35.98
CA VAL A 445 3.66 4.56 35.45
C VAL A 445 4.15 3.31 36.21
N PHE A 446 4.59 2.30 35.48
CA PHE A 446 5.13 1.04 36.00
C PHE A 446 6.65 0.94 35.85
N HIS A 447 7.18 1.35 34.66
CA HIS A 447 8.62 1.38 34.39
C HIS A 447 8.97 2.39 33.31
N ASP A 448 10.24 2.79 33.25
CA ASP A 448 10.78 3.73 32.25
C ASP A 448 11.79 3.09 31.29
N ALA A 449 11.85 1.75 31.20
CA ALA A 449 12.83 1.02 30.42
C ALA A 449 12.92 1.49 28.93
N LYS A 450 11.78 1.76 28.27
CA LYS A 450 11.78 2.32 26.91
C LYS A 450 12.23 3.79 26.86
N ILE A 451 11.93 4.57 27.89
CA ILE A 451 12.38 5.97 27.98
C ILE A 451 13.92 6.01 28.10
N ASP A 452 14.48 5.15 28.94
CA ASP A 452 15.94 5.10 29.14
C ASP A 452 16.65 4.62 27.87
N LYS A 453 16.12 3.59 27.20
CA LYS A 453 16.65 3.15 25.89
C LYS A 453 16.55 4.24 24.82
N LEU A 454 15.45 4.99 24.79
CA LEU A 454 15.31 6.09 23.85
C LEU A 454 16.35 7.21 24.09
N LYS A 455 16.68 7.51 25.36
CA LYS A 455 17.76 8.46 25.68
C LYS A 455 19.10 7.95 25.13
N GLU A 456 19.44 6.68 25.36
CA GLU A 456 20.66 6.08 24.82
C GLU A 456 20.73 6.22 23.28
N ILE A 457 19.64 5.89 22.58
CA ILE A 457 19.58 6.00 21.11
C ILE A 457 19.79 7.45 20.68
N VAL A 458 19.14 8.41 21.31
CA VAL A 458 19.23 9.82 20.97
C VAL A 458 20.60 10.41 21.25
N GLU A 459 21.26 9.99 22.35
CA GLU A 459 22.62 10.45 22.72
C GLU A 459 23.68 10.03 21.70
N VAL A 460 23.53 8.85 21.08
CA VAL A 460 24.48 8.35 20.08
C VAL A 460 24.08 8.69 18.64
N ALA A 461 22.89 9.26 18.43
CA ALA A 461 22.40 9.57 17.10
C ALA A 461 23.25 10.66 16.43
N THR A 462 23.71 10.39 15.21
CA THR A 462 24.51 11.32 14.40
C THR A 462 23.67 12.19 13.47
N SER A 463 22.35 11.95 13.43
CA SER A 463 21.37 12.69 12.63
C SER A 463 20.08 12.90 13.42
N PRO A 464 19.23 13.85 12.99
CA PRO A 464 17.90 14.02 13.58
C PRO A 464 17.10 12.71 13.62
N VAL A 465 16.37 12.48 14.71
CA VAL A 465 15.63 11.26 15.00
C VAL A 465 14.13 11.53 14.94
N LEU A 466 13.40 10.79 14.08
CA LEU A 466 11.94 10.77 14.04
C LEU A 466 11.42 9.65 14.95
N VAL A 467 10.70 10.00 16.00
CA VAL A 467 10.18 9.05 16.99
C VAL A 467 8.67 8.88 16.84
N PHE A 468 8.22 7.65 16.61
CA PHE A 468 6.80 7.31 16.57
C PHE A 468 6.31 6.80 17.92
N TYR A 469 5.19 7.38 18.39
CA TYR A 469 4.52 7.01 19.62
C TYR A 469 3.01 6.80 19.40
N ASN A 470 2.39 5.91 20.16
CA ASN A 470 0.95 5.64 20.05
C ASN A 470 0.12 6.22 21.21
N PHE A 471 0.69 6.33 22.40
CA PHE A 471 -0.03 6.76 23.60
C PHE A 471 0.41 8.15 24.05
N VAL A 472 -0.54 8.94 24.57
CA VAL A 472 -0.23 10.29 25.11
C VAL A 472 0.70 10.17 26.32
N SER A 473 0.54 9.13 27.13
CA SER A 473 1.45 8.81 28.24
C SER A 473 2.92 8.65 27.80
N ASP A 474 3.15 8.07 26.60
CA ASP A 474 4.51 7.93 26.03
C ASP A 474 5.12 9.32 25.79
N LEU A 475 4.35 10.18 25.13
CA LEU A 475 4.77 11.54 24.80
C LEU A 475 5.03 12.38 26.06
N GLU A 476 4.13 12.33 27.04
CA GLU A 476 4.27 13.11 28.27
C GLU A 476 5.48 12.70 29.10
N ARG A 477 5.76 11.37 29.18
CA ARG A 477 6.94 10.84 29.84
C ARG A 477 8.22 11.21 29.10
N ALA A 478 8.20 11.11 27.76
CA ALA A 478 9.33 11.52 26.93
C ALA A 478 9.64 13.01 27.09
N LYS A 479 8.62 13.89 27.09
CA LYS A 479 8.80 15.34 27.32
C LYS A 479 9.45 15.66 28.65
N LYS A 480 9.18 14.89 29.70
CA LYS A 480 9.79 15.08 31.03
C LYS A 480 11.25 14.64 31.06
N SER A 481 11.63 13.71 30.19
CA SER A 481 12.90 13.00 30.26
C SER A 481 13.90 13.39 29.18
N ILE A 482 13.45 13.94 28.07
CA ILE A 482 14.26 14.26 26.90
C ILE A 482 14.15 15.76 26.60
N PRO A 483 15.25 16.53 26.78
CA PRO A 483 15.26 17.95 26.45
C PRO A 483 15.17 18.17 24.92
N ASN A 484 14.68 19.35 24.52
CA ASN A 484 14.59 19.78 23.12
C ASN A 484 13.72 18.92 22.19
N LEU A 485 12.86 18.06 22.77
CA LEU A 485 11.90 17.28 22.02
C LEU A 485 10.83 18.18 21.39
N VAL A 486 10.63 18.09 20.08
CA VAL A 486 9.58 18.80 19.36
C VAL A 486 8.48 17.80 18.95
N VAL A 487 7.23 18.22 19.07
CA VAL A 487 6.08 17.40 18.70
C VAL A 487 5.50 17.88 17.36
N LEU A 488 5.30 16.95 16.45
CA LEU A 488 4.58 17.19 15.20
C LEU A 488 3.08 16.99 15.44
N ASP A 489 2.37 18.09 15.68
CA ASP A 489 0.91 18.11 15.79
C ASP A 489 0.31 18.61 14.47
N THR A 490 -0.33 17.71 13.72
CA THR A 490 -0.98 18.03 12.43
C THR A 490 -2.25 18.89 12.57
N LYS A 491 -2.70 19.15 13.80
CA LYS A 491 -3.80 20.08 14.08
C LYS A 491 -3.31 21.50 14.36
N ASP A 492 -2.02 21.68 14.62
CA ASP A 492 -1.42 22.98 14.87
C ASP A 492 -1.35 23.78 13.55
N LYS A 493 -1.74 25.06 13.62
CA LYS A 493 -1.62 26.01 12.49
C LYS A 493 -0.17 26.21 12.03
N ASN A 494 0.80 25.94 12.90
CA ASN A 494 2.23 26.09 12.63
C ASN A 494 2.91 24.79 12.13
N VAL A 495 2.15 23.73 11.84
CA VAL A 495 2.70 22.42 11.43
C VAL A 495 3.71 22.56 10.28
N ASN A 496 3.43 23.39 9.28
CA ASN A 496 4.33 23.62 8.15
C ASN A 496 5.66 24.27 8.56
N LYS A 497 5.68 25.11 9.58
CA LYS A 497 6.91 25.69 10.13
C LYS A 497 7.74 24.62 10.86
N VAL A 498 7.10 23.69 11.56
CA VAL A 498 7.78 22.57 12.21
C VAL A 498 8.39 21.65 11.16
N ILE A 499 7.63 21.29 10.11
CA ILE A 499 8.11 20.47 9.00
C ILE A 499 9.32 21.12 8.31
N LYS A 500 9.24 22.42 8.03
CA LYS A 500 10.37 23.16 7.44
C LYS A 500 11.61 23.11 8.33
N LYS A 501 11.48 23.43 9.62
CA LYS A 501 12.59 23.37 10.58
C LYS A 501 13.20 21.95 10.69
N TRP A 502 12.35 20.92 10.63
CA TRP A 502 12.81 19.54 10.61
C TRP A 502 13.63 19.25 9.35
N ASN A 503 13.11 19.58 8.17
CA ASN A 503 13.79 19.38 6.91
C ASN A 503 15.08 20.22 6.77
N ASP A 504 15.15 21.37 7.42
CA ASP A 504 16.35 22.21 7.54
C ASP A 504 17.36 21.68 8.59
N GLY A 505 17.11 20.51 9.22
CA GLY A 505 17.98 19.89 10.23
C GLY A 505 18.02 20.63 11.58
N GLN A 506 17.09 21.56 11.85
CA GLN A 506 17.08 22.39 13.05
C GLN A 506 16.39 21.71 14.26
N ILE A 507 15.72 20.58 14.05
CA ILE A 507 15.02 19.81 15.08
C ILE A 507 15.75 18.48 15.27
N PRO A 508 16.47 18.27 16.39
CA PRO A 508 17.21 17.02 16.62
C PRO A 508 16.31 15.83 16.90
N ILE A 509 15.14 16.06 17.52
CA ILE A 509 14.21 15.01 17.91
C ILE A 509 12.79 15.45 17.59
N LEU A 510 12.14 14.74 16.66
CA LEU A 510 10.76 14.99 16.27
C LEU A 510 9.87 13.83 16.71
N PHE A 511 8.95 14.10 17.62
CA PHE A 511 7.93 13.13 18.03
C PHE A 511 6.66 13.26 17.20
N ALA A 512 6.17 12.15 16.69
CA ALA A 512 4.99 12.14 15.84
C ALA A 512 4.06 10.95 16.15
N ASN A 513 2.75 11.18 16.15
CA ASN A 513 1.80 10.08 16.18
C ASN A 513 1.70 9.50 14.76
N PRO A 514 1.93 8.17 14.55
CA PRO A 514 1.98 7.59 13.23
C PRO A 514 0.65 7.71 12.47
N LYS A 515 -0.50 7.70 13.15
CA LYS A 515 -1.82 7.91 12.52
C LYS A 515 -1.97 9.31 11.95
N SER A 516 -1.38 10.31 12.61
CA SER A 516 -1.48 11.70 12.15
C SER A 516 -0.47 12.03 11.06
N THR A 517 0.65 11.30 10.98
CA THR A 517 1.69 11.49 9.96
C THR A 517 1.48 10.64 8.71
N GLY A 518 0.53 9.73 8.73
CA GLY A 518 0.30 8.74 7.66
C GLY A 518 0.05 9.33 6.27
N HIS A 519 -0.36 10.58 6.15
CA HIS A 519 -0.74 11.14 4.85
C HIS A 519 -0.09 12.50 4.57
N GLY A 520 0.55 12.62 3.40
CA GLY A 520 0.92 13.87 2.75
C GLY A 520 2.12 14.66 3.31
N LEU A 521 2.76 14.22 4.41
CA LEU A 521 3.88 14.97 4.98
C LEU A 521 5.21 14.55 4.32
N ASN A 522 6.04 15.54 3.97
CA ASN A 522 7.39 15.32 3.48
C ASN A 522 8.40 15.60 4.60
N LEU A 523 9.01 14.55 5.15
CA LEU A 523 9.97 14.62 6.25
C LEU A 523 11.35 14.07 5.88
N GLN A 524 11.56 13.64 4.64
CA GLN A 524 12.73 12.88 4.21
C GLN A 524 14.05 13.65 4.27
N ASP A 525 14.00 14.99 4.17
CA ASP A 525 15.22 15.81 4.12
C ASP A 525 15.77 16.09 5.53
N GLY A 526 14.96 15.89 6.58
CA GLY A 526 15.35 16.23 7.95
C GLY A 526 16.19 15.18 8.66
N GLY A 527 16.13 13.92 8.25
CA GLY A 527 16.87 12.84 8.90
C GLY A 527 16.71 11.49 8.19
N HIS A 528 17.38 10.47 8.72
CA HIS A 528 17.34 9.10 8.18
C HIS A 528 17.24 8.04 9.29
N THR A 529 16.89 8.44 10.51
CA THR A 529 16.69 7.53 11.64
C THR A 529 15.25 7.61 12.13
N ILE A 530 14.56 6.47 12.15
CA ILE A 530 13.22 6.29 12.71
C ILE A 530 13.34 5.45 13.98
N VAL A 531 12.68 5.88 15.05
CA VAL A 531 12.53 5.08 16.28
C VAL A 531 11.05 4.82 16.55
N TRP A 532 10.66 3.58 16.60
CA TRP A 532 9.36 3.16 17.10
C TRP A 532 9.43 2.96 18.62
N PHE A 533 8.99 3.98 19.34
CA PHE A 533 8.91 3.92 20.81
C PHE A 533 7.78 2.98 21.24
N SER A 534 6.61 3.10 20.60
CA SER A 534 5.50 2.15 20.75
C SER A 534 5.04 1.64 19.39
N LEU A 535 4.95 0.32 19.24
CA LEU A 535 4.58 -0.37 18.02
C LEU A 535 3.06 -0.28 17.75
N THR A 536 2.65 -0.50 16.52
CA THR A 536 1.25 -0.54 16.10
C THR A 536 0.86 -1.88 15.49
N TRP A 537 -0.35 -2.37 15.75
CA TRP A 537 -0.91 -3.56 15.10
C TRP A 537 -1.34 -3.31 13.64
N ASN A 538 -1.38 -2.05 13.21
CA ASN A 538 -1.83 -1.66 11.88
C ASN A 538 -0.64 -1.55 10.93
N ASN A 539 -0.52 -2.53 10.01
CA ASN A 539 0.54 -2.58 9.02
C ASN A 539 0.54 -1.36 8.08
N GLU A 540 -0.64 -0.90 7.66
CA GLU A 540 -0.78 0.27 6.79
C GLU A 540 -0.17 1.52 7.45
N ILE A 541 -0.52 1.77 8.72
CA ILE A 541 0.04 2.90 9.49
C ILE A 541 1.56 2.75 9.66
N TYR A 542 2.03 1.53 9.94
CA TYR A 542 3.46 1.25 10.09
C TYR A 542 4.23 1.56 8.79
N ARG A 543 3.77 1.05 7.66
CA ARG A 543 4.40 1.31 6.35
C ARG A 543 4.34 2.78 5.96
N GLN A 544 3.20 3.43 6.11
CA GLN A 544 3.03 4.84 5.80
C GLN A 544 3.96 5.73 6.64
N ALA A 545 4.12 5.41 7.92
CA ALA A 545 5.02 6.12 8.82
C ALA A 545 6.50 5.94 8.40
N ASN A 546 6.93 4.72 8.10
CA ASN A 546 8.30 4.45 7.64
C ASN A 546 8.61 5.15 6.31
N LYS A 547 7.65 5.18 5.38
CA LYS A 547 7.75 5.90 4.10
C LYS A 547 7.80 7.43 4.24
N ARG A 548 7.79 8.00 5.46
CA ARG A 548 8.06 9.44 5.67
C ARG A 548 9.54 9.77 5.50
N LEU A 549 10.45 8.86 5.85
CA LEU A 549 11.88 9.00 5.63
C LEU A 549 12.40 8.06 4.54
N HIS A 550 11.95 6.80 4.50
CA HIS A 550 12.37 5.81 3.50
C HIS A 550 11.53 5.92 2.23
N ARG A 551 11.88 6.86 1.37
CA ARG A 551 11.19 7.16 0.10
C ARG A 551 12.12 7.79 -0.93
N SER A 552 11.64 7.91 -2.18
CA SER A 552 12.35 8.60 -3.26
C SER A 552 12.80 10.01 -2.84
N GLY A 553 14.06 10.33 -3.12
CA GLY A 553 14.70 11.58 -2.74
C GLY A 553 15.46 11.54 -1.40
N GLN A 554 15.35 10.45 -0.61
CA GLN A 554 16.23 10.23 0.52
C GLN A 554 17.66 9.97 0.02
N LYS A 555 18.65 10.59 0.66
CA LYS A 555 20.06 10.54 0.24
C LYS A 555 20.91 9.59 1.08
N HIS A 556 20.39 9.12 2.19
CA HIS A 556 21.12 8.31 3.17
C HIS A 556 20.41 6.99 3.45
N PRO A 557 21.13 5.89 3.75
CA PRO A 557 20.52 4.66 4.25
C PRO A 557 19.66 4.95 5.50
N VAL A 558 18.46 4.38 5.52
CA VAL A 558 17.50 4.63 6.59
C VAL A 558 17.62 3.55 7.67
N GLN A 559 17.68 3.96 8.92
CA GLN A 559 17.62 3.06 10.07
C GLN A 559 16.23 3.12 10.72
N ILE A 560 15.62 1.96 10.90
CA ILE A 560 14.33 1.81 11.59
C ILE A 560 14.57 0.98 12.84
N ILE A 561 14.52 1.64 13.99
CA ILE A 561 14.81 1.06 15.30
C ILE A 561 13.49 0.81 16.02
N HIS A 562 13.24 -0.41 16.45
CA HIS A 562 12.10 -0.78 17.29
C HIS A 562 12.55 -0.96 18.73
N ILE A 563 11.98 -0.23 19.68
CA ILE A 563 12.21 -0.47 21.10
C ILE A 563 11.16 -1.50 21.54
N VAL A 564 11.62 -2.71 21.80
CA VAL A 564 10.79 -3.89 22.09
C VAL A 564 10.96 -4.31 23.54
N THR A 565 9.88 -4.33 24.31
CA THR A 565 9.92 -4.87 25.67
C THR A 565 9.84 -6.39 25.60
N LYS A 566 10.87 -7.06 26.10
CA LYS A 566 11.06 -8.51 26.03
C LYS A 566 9.92 -9.26 26.75
N ASP A 567 9.49 -10.39 26.20
CA ASP A 567 8.41 -11.25 26.72
C ASP A 567 7.09 -10.50 26.93
N THR A 568 6.70 -9.64 25.98
CA THR A 568 5.43 -8.89 26.01
C THR A 568 4.74 -8.89 24.64
N ALA A 569 3.56 -8.28 24.58
CA ALA A 569 2.80 -8.07 23.35
C ALA A 569 3.59 -7.32 22.24
N ASP A 570 4.65 -6.58 22.58
CA ASP A 570 5.51 -5.94 21.59
C ASP A 570 6.15 -6.97 20.63
N GLU A 571 6.58 -8.13 21.15
CA GLU A 571 7.22 -9.18 20.33
C GLU A 571 6.23 -9.85 19.37
N GLU A 572 4.93 -9.82 19.65
CA GLU A 572 3.90 -10.40 18.79
C GLU A 572 3.59 -9.53 17.56
N ILE A 573 3.94 -8.23 17.61
CA ILE A 573 3.56 -7.26 16.57
C ILE A 573 4.39 -7.43 15.31
N LEU A 574 5.72 -7.46 15.42
CA LEU A 574 6.63 -7.46 14.28
C LEU A 574 6.44 -8.65 13.33
N PRO A 575 6.31 -9.91 13.80
CA PRO A 575 6.02 -11.04 12.93
C PRO A 575 4.70 -10.90 12.17
N ARG A 576 3.69 -10.30 12.82
CA ARG A 576 2.37 -10.09 12.17
C ARG A 576 2.39 -8.98 11.13
N ILE A 577 3.21 -7.94 11.34
CA ILE A 577 3.42 -6.89 10.35
C ILE A 577 4.11 -7.49 9.12
N ASN A 578 5.18 -8.28 9.33
CA ASN A 578 5.94 -8.89 8.24
C ASN A 578 5.09 -9.88 7.41
N ALA A 579 4.30 -10.75 8.05
CA ALA A 579 3.41 -11.67 7.34
C ALA A 579 2.36 -10.95 6.48
N LYS A 580 1.80 -9.83 6.96
CA LYS A 580 0.87 -9.01 6.17
C LYS A 580 1.58 -8.26 5.04
N GLU A 581 2.84 -7.93 5.20
CA GLU A 581 3.64 -7.27 4.18
C GLU A 581 3.95 -8.23 3.03
N GLU A 582 4.29 -9.48 3.31
CA GLU A 582 4.52 -10.54 2.32
C GLU A 582 3.27 -10.73 1.43
N ASN A 583 2.10 -10.91 2.01
CA ASN A 583 0.84 -11.07 1.28
C ASN A 583 0.53 -9.85 0.38
N GLN A 584 0.81 -8.65 0.85
CA GLN A 584 0.57 -7.45 0.07
C GLN A 584 1.59 -7.27 -1.06
N GLN A 585 2.84 -7.63 -0.82
CA GLN A 585 3.89 -7.61 -1.85
C GLN A 585 3.58 -8.63 -2.96
N GLU A 586 3.05 -9.79 -2.60
CA GLU A 586 2.60 -10.81 -3.54
C GLU A 586 1.48 -10.26 -4.44
N LEU A 587 0.43 -9.66 -3.87
CA LEU A 587 -0.63 -9.00 -4.64
C LEU A 587 -0.06 -7.96 -5.63
N LEU A 588 0.79 -7.06 -5.16
CA LEU A 588 1.35 -6.01 -6.01
C LEU A 588 2.25 -6.59 -7.11
N SER A 589 2.95 -7.70 -6.86
CA SER A 589 3.83 -8.34 -7.85
C SER A 589 3.04 -9.03 -8.97
N VAL A 590 1.91 -9.63 -8.64
CA VAL A 590 1.05 -10.33 -9.62
C VAL A 590 0.31 -9.33 -10.53
N LEU A 591 -0.06 -8.16 -9.99
CA LEU A 591 -0.79 -7.13 -10.72
C LEU A 591 0.12 -6.10 -11.43
N GLN A 592 1.45 -6.30 -11.41
CA GLN A 592 2.36 -5.45 -12.19
C GLN A 592 2.08 -5.62 -13.67
N LEU A 593 1.90 -4.51 -14.39
CA LEU A 593 1.96 -4.54 -15.84
C LEU A 593 3.33 -5.04 -16.26
N GLU A 594 3.32 -5.93 -17.24
CA GLU A 594 4.51 -6.27 -17.99
C GLU A 594 5.02 -4.99 -18.68
N SER A 595 6.06 -4.40 -18.11
CA SER A 595 6.69 -3.18 -18.65
C SER A 595 7.62 -3.53 -19.80
#